data_6e76c7f9c491a3cde2ea0118f54c8d8a
#
_entry.id   6e76c7f9c491a3cde2ea0118f54c8d8a
#
_cell.length_a   1.000
_cell.length_b   1.000
_cell.length_c   1.000
_cell.angle_alpha   90.00
_cell.angle_beta   90.00
_cell.angle_gamma   90.00
#
_symmetry.space_group_name_H-M   'P 1'
#
loop_
_entity.id
_entity.type
_entity.pdbx_description
1 polymer ?
#
loop_
_entity_poly.entity_id
_entity_poly.type
_entity_poly.pdbx_seq_one_letter_code
_entity_poly.pdbx_strand_id
1 'polypeptide(L)'
;MKLNLNKPLVVFDLETTGLDMVRDRIIQISYVKVCPNGEEKRQSIFVNPEKTIPPLVEQLTGITNERVAGEKTFKQLARDLEREFTGCDFAGYNSNRFDVPMLAEEFQRAGVDFDFSRCRLIDAQTIFHKREPRNLAAAYRFFTGRKMDDDFQAHRADQDAEATYRVLMGELDKYAPEAVEDPAMALANDMDVLARESKQNDNVDFAGRMVWQDMKDKDGNTITDAQGNARRQEVFNFGKYKGWVVTDVLHRDPHYFEWIMGGDFTLNTKQVLTRIRLREAKLNMNAAVGTQK
;
A
#
# COMPACT_ATOMS: atom_id res chain seq x y z
N MET A 1 2.46 30.60 11.47
CA MET A 1 1.45 30.89 10.41
C MET A 1 0.09 30.45 10.97
N LYS A 2 -0.99 31.17 10.72
CA LYS A 2 -2.35 30.76 11.12
C LYS A 2 -3.18 30.44 9.88
N LEU A 3 -4.11 29.51 10.01
CA LEU A 3 -5.07 29.19 8.94
C LEU A 3 -6.01 30.38 8.74
N ASN A 4 -6.25 30.79 7.49
CA ASN A 4 -7.21 31.83 7.16
C ASN A 4 -8.60 31.16 6.94
N LEU A 5 -9.38 31.06 7.99
CA LEU A 5 -10.66 30.36 8.01
C LEU A 5 -11.82 31.34 7.89
N ASN A 6 -12.79 31.03 7.05
CA ASN A 6 -14.11 31.69 6.98
C ASN A 6 -15.25 30.80 7.54
N LYS A 7 -14.97 29.54 7.80
CA LYS A 7 -15.80 28.55 8.50
C LYS A 7 -14.93 27.79 9.49
N PRO A 8 -15.48 27.18 10.53
CA PRO A 8 -14.71 26.25 11.36
C PRO A 8 -14.15 25.10 10.53
N LEU A 9 -12.96 24.65 10.86
CA LEU A 9 -12.30 23.50 10.26
C LEU A 9 -12.20 22.37 11.29
N VAL A 10 -12.66 21.19 10.93
CA VAL A 10 -12.50 19.95 11.69
C VAL A 10 -11.35 19.16 11.05
N VAL A 11 -10.20 19.12 11.73
CA VAL A 11 -9.09 18.25 11.38
C VAL A 11 -9.28 16.95 12.14
N PHE A 12 -9.44 15.82 11.46
CA PHE A 12 -9.86 14.57 12.10
C PHE A 12 -9.16 13.35 11.56
N ASP A 13 -9.21 12.30 12.34
CA ASP A 13 -8.69 10.99 12.04
C ASP A 13 -9.58 9.91 12.67
N LEU A 14 -9.68 8.74 12.05
CA LEU A 14 -10.54 7.64 12.48
C LEU A 14 -9.72 6.37 12.70
N GLU A 15 -9.98 5.69 13.82
CA GLU A 15 -9.63 4.29 13.96
C GLU A 15 -10.86 3.42 13.70
N THR A 16 -10.66 2.30 13.01
CA THR A 16 -11.74 1.42 12.54
C THR A 16 -11.42 -0.05 12.76
N THR A 17 -12.44 -0.91 12.70
CA THR A 17 -12.25 -2.38 12.79
C THR A 17 -11.56 -2.98 11.57
N GLY A 18 -11.32 -2.19 10.52
CA GLY A 18 -10.68 -2.58 9.25
C GLY A 18 -10.94 -1.57 8.15
N LEU A 19 -10.63 -1.92 6.91
CA LEU A 19 -10.64 -1.00 5.76
C LEU A 19 -11.85 -1.15 4.83
N ASP A 20 -12.76 -2.07 5.12
CA ASP A 20 -13.96 -2.33 4.32
C ASP A 20 -15.08 -1.35 4.71
N MET A 21 -15.39 -0.40 3.84
CA MET A 21 -16.42 0.64 4.08
C MET A 21 -17.80 0.08 4.39
N VAL A 22 -18.12 -1.12 3.89
CA VAL A 22 -19.44 -1.75 4.06
C VAL A 22 -19.51 -2.53 5.38
N ARG A 23 -18.43 -3.18 5.79
CA ARG A 23 -18.42 -4.16 6.88
C ARG A 23 -17.76 -3.64 8.14
N ASP A 24 -16.84 -2.70 8.00
CA ASP A 24 -16.09 -2.19 9.14
C ASP A 24 -16.77 -1.00 9.80
N ARG A 25 -16.37 -0.74 11.02
CA ARG A 25 -17.01 0.22 11.91
C ARG A 25 -15.95 1.11 12.57
N ILE A 26 -16.30 2.33 12.87
CA ILE A 26 -15.47 3.26 13.64
C ILE A 26 -15.36 2.76 15.09
N ILE A 27 -14.13 2.76 15.63
CA ILE A 27 -13.82 2.47 17.04
C ILE A 27 -13.28 3.68 17.79
N GLN A 28 -12.78 4.70 17.07
CA GLN A 28 -12.38 5.98 17.65
C GLN A 28 -12.55 7.09 16.61
N ILE A 29 -12.99 8.26 17.08
CA ILE A 29 -13.01 9.52 16.32
C ILE A 29 -12.19 10.53 17.11
N SER A 30 -11.11 11.03 16.53
CA SER A 30 -10.30 12.08 17.10
C SER A 30 -10.33 13.32 16.20
N TYR A 31 -10.51 14.51 16.78
CA TYR A 31 -10.50 15.72 15.99
C TYR A 31 -10.02 16.96 16.74
N VAL A 32 -9.51 17.89 15.97
CA VAL A 32 -9.25 19.28 16.37
C VAL A 32 -10.17 20.18 15.54
N LYS A 33 -11.10 20.84 16.19
CA LYS A 33 -11.95 21.87 15.57
C LYS A 33 -11.35 23.23 15.81
N VAL A 34 -11.03 23.94 14.73
CA VAL A 34 -10.43 25.28 14.73
C VAL A 34 -11.45 26.27 14.22
N CYS A 35 -11.80 27.27 15.02
CA CYS A 35 -12.74 28.32 14.66
C CYS A 35 -12.03 29.52 13.98
N PRO A 36 -12.75 30.34 13.17
CA PRO A 36 -12.17 31.55 12.55
C PRO A 36 -11.60 32.56 13.56
N ASN A 37 -12.14 32.60 14.79
CA ASN A 37 -11.62 33.43 15.87
C ASN A 37 -10.33 32.90 16.52
N GLY A 38 -9.87 31.72 16.09
CA GLY A 38 -8.68 31.05 16.60
C GLY A 38 -8.91 30.15 17.81
N GLU A 39 -10.14 29.97 18.26
CA GLU A 39 -10.46 28.97 19.28
C GLU A 39 -10.27 27.56 18.76
N GLU A 40 -9.68 26.68 19.57
CA GLU A 40 -9.46 25.30 19.28
C GLU A 40 -10.13 24.38 20.28
N LYS A 41 -10.85 23.38 19.78
CA LYS A 41 -11.44 22.31 20.60
C LYS A 41 -10.87 20.96 20.14
N ARG A 42 -10.31 20.20 21.07
CA ARG A 42 -9.80 18.85 20.83
C ARG A 42 -10.69 17.83 21.49
N GLN A 43 -11.03 16.78 20.76
CA GLN A 43 -11.83 15.66 21.24
C GLN A 43 -11.28 14.36 20.72
N SER A 44 -11.34 13.34 21.55
CA SER A 44 -11.09 11.96 21.18
C SER A 44 -12.18 11.09 21.82
N ILE A 45 -12.94 10.38 21.02
CA ILE A 45 -14.16 9.68 21.43
C ILE A 45 -14.00 8.22 21.00
N PHE A 46 -13.97 7.31 21.97
CA PHE A 46 -14.08 5.89 21.68
C PHE A 46 -15.53 5.53 21.34
N VAL A 47 -15.67 4.59 20.39
CA VAL A 47 -16.97 4.19 19.85
C VAL A 47 -17.11 2.67 19.97
N ASN A 48 -18.20 2.21 20.52
CA ASN A 48 -18.54 0.79 20.50
C ASN A 48 -18.97 0.39 19.07
N PRO A 49 -18.18 -0.43 18.36
CA PRO A 49 -18.48 -0.81 16.98
C PRO A 49 -19.62 -1.84 16.84
N GLU A 50 -20.15 -2.35 17.96
CA GLU A 50 -21.14 -3.44 18.01
C GLU A 50 -20.69 -4.72 17.29
N LYS A 51 -19.36 -4.89 17.12
CA LYS A 51 -18.71 -6.07 16.54
C LYS A 51 -17.31 -6.25 17.15
N THR A 52 -16.78 -7.44 17.04
CA THR A 52 -15.42 -7.76 17.52
C THR A 52 -14.35 -7.01 16.71
N ILE A 53 -13.43 -6.36 17.42
CA ILE A 53 -12.22 -5.77 16.84
C ILE A 53 -11.24 -6.92 16.55
N PRO A 54 -10.73 -7.06 15.32
CA PRO A 54 -9.76 -8.11 14.98
C PRO A 54 -8.45 -7.96 15.78
N PRO A 55 -7.78 -9.05 16.19
CA PRO A 55 -6.54 -8.98 16.96
C PRO A 55 -5.43 -8.14 16.32
N LEU A 56 -5.33 -8.18 15.00
CA LEU A 56 -4.37 -7.35 14.25
C LEU A 56 -4.66 -5.85 14.42
N VAL A 57 -5.94 -5.45 14.44
CA VAL A 57 -6.35 -4.06 14.66
C VAL A 57 -6.07 -3.64 16.10
N GLU A 58 -6.37 -4.49 17.08
CA GLU A 58 -6.03 -4.23 18.48
C GLU A 58 -4.52 -4.00 18.66
N GLN A 59 -3.69 -4.83 18.02
CA GLN A 59 -2.24 -4.68 18.06
C GLN A 59 -1.78 -3.37 17.41
N LEU A 60 -2.39 -2.97 16.30
CA LEU A 60 -2.01 -1.77 15.55
C LEU A 60 -2.43 -0.48 16.26
N THR A 61 -3.67 -0.43 16.75
CA THR A 61 -4.28 0.78 17.31
C THR A 61 -4.15 0.89 18.83
N GLY A 62 -3.89 -0.24 19.50
CA GLY A 62 -3.94 -0.33 20.97
C GLY A 62 -5.36 -0.29 21.55
N ILE A 63 -6.40 -0.29 20.71
CA ILE A 63 -7.80 -0.22 21.14
C ILE A 63 -8.36 -1.64 21.22
N THR A 64 -8.67 -2.09 22.43
CA THR A 64 -9.17 -3.45 22.67
C THR A 64 -10.69 -3.51 22.69
N ASN A 65 -11.24 -4.72 22.54
CA ASN A 65 -12.67 -4.97 22.66
C ASN A 65 -13.22 -4.53 24.03
N GLU A 66 -12.47 -4.77 25.10
CA GLU A 66 -12.84 -4.37 26.46
C GLU A 66 -12.88 -2.84 26.61
N ARG A 67 -11.96 -2.14 25.93
CA ARG A 67 -11.87 -0.67 25.98
C ARG A 67 -13.13 0.00 25.43
N VAL A 68 -13.72 -0.56 24.38
CA VAL A 68 -14.87 0.03 23.68
C VAL A 68 -16.23 -0.56 24.11
N ALA A 69 -16.25 -1.66 24.85
CA ALA A 69 -17.49 -2.38 25.20
C ALA A 69 -18.52 -1.53 25.94
N GLY A 70 -18.06 -0.63 26.80
CA GLY A 70 -18.91 0.28 27.58
C GLY A 70 -19.18 1.65 26.94
N GLU A 71 -18.60 1.90 25.76
CA GLU A 71 -18.72 3.19 25.09
C GLU A 71 -20.04 3.30 24.30
N LYS A 72 -20.41 4.53 23.95
CA LYS A 72 -21.56 4.78 23.07
C LYS A 72 -21.32 4.22 21.69
N THR A 73 -22.36 3.67 21.06
CA THR A 73 -22.34 3.31 19.66
C THR A 73 -22.30 4.55 18.77
N PHE A 74 -21.85 4.42 17.49
CA PHE A 74 -21.89 5.55 16.57
C PHE A 74 -23.32 6.12 16.43
N LYS A 75 -24.32 5.26 16.40
CA LYS A 75 -25.75 5.67 16.34
C LYS A 75 -26.15 6.59 17.49
N GLN A 76 -25.64 6.34 18.69
CA GLN A 76 -25.92 7.18 19.88
C GLN A 76 -25.16 8.52 19.81
N LEU A 77 -24.02 8.58 19.12
CA LEU A 77 -23.19 9.78 18.98
C LEU A 77 -23.58 10.64 17.77
N ALA A 78 -24.22 10.05 16.78
CA ALA A 78 -24.38 10.62 15.45
C ALA A 78 -25.04 12.01 15.45
N ARG A 79 -26.09 12.21 16.25
CA ARG A 79 -26.77 13.53 16.34
C ARG A 79 -25.92 14.58 17.02
N ASP A 80 -25.11 14.22 17.99
CA ASP A 80 -24.21 15.16 18.66
C ASP A 80 -23.05 15.54 17.71
N LEU A 81 -22.49 14.56 16.96
CA LEU A 81 -21.48 14.79 15.95
C LEU A 81 -22.02 15.60 14.76
N GLU A 82 -23.24 15.35 14.32
CA GLU A 82 -23.90 16.15 13.28
C GLU A 82 -23.96 17.63 13.69
N ARG A 83 -24.44 17.92 14.93
CA ARG A 83 -24.50 19.29 15.43
C ARG A 83 -23.11 19.93 15.56
N GLU A 84 -22.13 19.17 16.03
CA GLU A 84 -20.75 19.63 16.17
C GLU A 84 -20.11 19.97 14.85
N PHE A 85 -20.40 19.19 13.79
CA PHE A 85 -19.77 19.27 12.49
C PHE A 85 -20.53 20.13 11.47
N THR A 86 -21.80 20.44 11.75
CA THR A 86 -22.60 21.29 10.85
C THR A 86 -21.93 22.64 10.63
N GLY A 87 -21.81 23.04 9.36
CA GLY A 87 -21.20 24.30 8.94
C GLY A 87 -19.67 24.33 8.96
N CYS A 88 -19.02 23.20 9.24
CA CYS A 88 -17.58 23.06 9.23
C CYS A 88 -17.07 22.59 7.85
N ASP A 89 -15.80 22.92 7.55
CA ASP A 89 -14.99 22.22 6.56
C ASP A 89 -14.20 21.10 7.25
N PHE A 90 -13.67 20.15 6.47
CA PHE A 90 -12.95 19.00 7.00
C PHE A 90 -11.54 18.92 6.44
N ALA A 91 -10.60 18.48 7.28
CA ALA A 91 -9.25 18.15 6.87
C ALA A 91 -8.78 16.85 7.54
N GLY A 92 -7.85 16.15 6.87
CA GLY A 92 -7.18 14.96 7.40
C GLY A 92 -6.01 14.55 6.51
N TYR A 93 -5.41 13.41 6.82
CA TYR A 93 -4.32 12.84 6.03
C TYR A 93 -4.82 11.59 5.31
N ASN A 94 -4.83 11.58 3.98
CA ASN A 94 -5.50 10.56 3.14
C ASN A 94 -7.02 10.44 3.39
N SER A 95 -7.61 11.43 4.04
CA SER A 95 -8.96 11.40 4.57
C SER A 95 -10.03 11.38 3.47
N ASN A 96 -9.77 11.98 2.31
CA ASN A 96 -10.71 11.95 1.18
C ASN A 96 -10.93 10.53 0.62
N ARG A 97 -9.95 9.65 0.83
CA ARG A 97 -10.02 8.27 0.35
C ARG A 97 -10.61 7.32 1.39
N PHE A 98 -10.46 7.60 2.68
CA PHE A 98 -10.86 6.67 3.74
C PHE A 98 -11.77 7.31 4.80
N ASP A 99 -11.29 8.29 5.57
CA ASP A 99 -12.00 8.79 6.75
C ASP A 99 -13.32 9.46 6.41
N VAL A 100 -13.35 10.31 5.40
CA VAL A 100 -14.58 11.00 4.96
C VAL A 100 -15.63 10.00 4.46
N PRO A 101 -15.31 9.05 3.54
CA PRO A 101 -16.26 8.01 3.15
C PRO A 101 -16.74 7.14 4.32
N MET A 102 -15.86 6.75 5.24
CA MET A 102 -16.22 5.94 6.41
C MET A 102 -17.15 6.69 7.34
N LEU A 103 -16.86 7.95 7.63
CA LEU A 103 -17.70 8.80 8.48
C LEU A 103 -19.08 9.04 7.83
N ALA A 104 -19.11 9.24 6.51
CA ALA A 104 -20.37 9.40 5.77
C ALA A 104 -21.22 8.12 5.82
N GLU A 105 -20.61 6.96 5.65
CA GLU A 105 -21.27 5.66 5.75
C GLU A 105 -21.84 5.42 7.15
N GLU A 106 -21.10 5.75 8.21
CA GLU A 106 -21.56 5.61 9.59
C GLU A 106 -22.72 6.57 9.92
N PHE A 107 -22.70 7.80 9.41
CA PHE A 107 -23.85 8.71 9.55
C PHE A 107 -25.11 8.14 8.88
N GLN A 108 -24.99 7.61 7.66
CA GLN A 108 -26.12 6.99 6.95
C GLN A 108 -26.67 5.77 7.68
N ARG A 109 -25.80 4.89 8.21
CA ARG A 109 -26.20 3.75 9.05
C ARG A 109 -26.95 4.19 10.31
N ALA A 110 -26.54 5.32 10.88
CA ALA A 110 -27.20 5.91 12.04
C ALA A 110 -28.53 6.60 11.71
N GLY A 111 -28.91 6.69 10.42
CA GLY A 111 -30.10 7.41 9.95
C GLY A 111 -29.95 8.93 10.04
N VAL A 112 -28.74 9.44 9.92
CA VAL A 112 -28.40 10.86 9.89
C VAL A 112 -27.90 11.23 8.49
N ASP A 113 -28.60 12.17 7.85
CA ASP A 113 -28.25 12.67 6.52
C ASP A 113 -27.30 13.86 6.64
N PHE A 114 -26.01 13.56 6.86
CA PHE A 114 -24.97 14.58 6.91
C PHE A 114 -24.44 14.88 5.51
N ASP A 115 -24.69 16.10 5.03
CA ASP A 115 -24.37 16.53 3.65
C ASP A 115 -22.91 17.03 3.54
N PHE A 116 -21.97 16.14 3.25
CA PHE A 116 -20.57 16.48 2.99
C PHE A 116 -20.37 17.33 1.71
N SER A 117 -21.35 17.42 0.80
CA SER A 117 -21.20 18.21 -0.43
C SER A 117 -21.10 19.71 -0.16
N ARG A 118 -21.54 20.15 1.01
CA ARG A 118 -21.45 21.55 1.48
C ARG A 118 -20.16 21.88 2.20
N CYS A 119 -19.30 20.89 2.43
CA CYS A 119 -18.04 21.01 3.13
C CYS A 119 -16.88 21.05 2.12
N ARG A 120 -15.88 21.87 2.38
CA ARG A 120 -14.59 21.72 1.71
C ARG A 120 -13.83 20.59 2.39
N LEU A 121 -13.33 19.68 1.57
CA LEU A 121 -12.56 18.51 2.04
C LEU A 121 -11.10 18.74 1.68
N ILE A 122 -10.25 18.92 2.68
CA ILE A 122 -8.83 19.21 2.55
C ILE A 122 -8.03 17.98 2.92
N ASP A 123 -7.34 17.39 1.96
CA ASP A 123 -6.47 16.24 2.18
C ASP A 123 -5.00 16.67 2.19
N ALA A 124 -4.41 16.66 3.39
CA ALA A 124 -3.02 17.07 3.58
C ALA A 124 -2.02 16.18 2.83
N GLN A 125 -2.29 14.86 2.71
CA GLN A 125 -1.46 13.95 1.92
C GLN A 125 -1.47 14.33 0.44
N THR A 126 -2.66 14.63 -0.10
CA THR A 126 -2.78 15.06 -1.51
C THR A 126 -2.03 16.34 -1.79
N ILE A 127 -2.09 17.31 -0.86
CA ILE A 127 -1.32 18.57 -0.97
C ILE A 127 0.17 18.27 -0.90
N PHE A 128 0.60 17.45 0.07
CA PHE A 128 1.99 17.03 0.23
C PHE A 128 2.54 16.37 -1.05
N HIS A 129 1.83 15.36 -1.57
CA HIS A 129 2.25 14.65 -2.78
C HIS A 129 2.29 15.50 -4.05
N LYS A 130 1.48 16.58 -4.11
CA LYS A 130 1.52 17.56 -5.22
C LYS A 130 2.67 18.56 -5.10
N ARG A 131 3.11 18.86 -3.87
CA ARG A 131 4.16 19.85 -3.60
C ARG A 131 5.55 19.23 -3.45
N GLU A 132 5.60 17.99 -2.99
CA GLU A 132 6.82 17.19 -2.84
C GLU A 132 6.71 15.95 -3.75
N PRO A 133 6.97 16.10 -5.04
CA PRO A 133 6.86 15.00 -5.98
C PRO A 133 7.93 13.94 -5.72
N ARG A 134 7.57 12.66 -5.93
CA ARG A 134 8.49 11.52 -5.83
C ARG A 134 9.12 11.25 -7.20
N ASN A 135 10.04 12.10 -7.61
CA ASN A 135 10.80 11.98 -8.86
C ASN A 135 12.30 12.17 -8.58
N LEU A 136 13.13 11.98 -9.61
CA LEU A 136 14.59 12.08 -9.50
C LEU A 136 15.04 13.44 -8.97
N ALA A 137 14.45 14.54 -9.44
CA ALA A 137 14.82 15.88 -8.99
C ALA A 137 14.53 16.11 -7.49
N ALA A 138 13.39 15.58 -6.99
CA ALA A 138 13.06 15.64 -5.58
C ALA A 138 13.99 14.77 -4.73
N ALA A 139 14.29 13.55 -5.19
CA ALA A 139 15.24 12.66 -4.53
C ALA A 139 16.64 13.28 -4.50
N TYR A 140 17.10 13.82 -5.63
CA TYR A 140 18.40 14.50 -5.72
C TYR A 140 18.51 15.64 -4.70
N ARG A 141 17.50 16.51 -4.64
CA ARG A 141 17.46 17.60 -3.67
C ARG A 141 17.48 17.10 -2.22
N PHE A 142 16.72 16.04 -1.93
CA PHE A 142 16.62 15.48 -0.58
C PHE A 142 17.95 14.90 -0.08
N PHE A 143 18.64 14.14 -0.93
CA PHE A 143 19.86 13.44 -0.55
C PHE A 143 21.13 14.31 -0.70
N THR A 144 21.16 15.27 -1.63
CA THR A 144 22.34 16.09 -1.87
C THR A 144 22.23 17.52 -1.30
N GLY A 145 21.03 17.96 -0.93
CA GLY A 145 20.73 19.34 -0.52
C GLY A 145 20.72 20.36 -1.66
N ARG A 146 20.95 19.93 -2.93
CA ARG A 146 21.06 20.79 -4.12
C ARG A 146 19.90 20.58 -5.07
N LYS A 147 19.56 21.62 -5.86
CA LYS A 147 18.58 21.43 -6.95
C LYS A 147 19.24 20.70 -8.11
N MET A 148 18.51 19.76 -8.70
CA MET A 148 19.02 19.00 -9.84
C MET A 148 19.30 19.92 -11.04
N ASP A 149 18.45 20.91 -11.29
CA ASP A 149 18.60 21.87 -12.40
C ASP A 149 19.83 22.78 -12.28
N ASP A 150 20.40 22.91 -11.09
CA ASP A 150 21.66 23.67 -10.89
C ASP A 150 22.89 22.89 -11.38
N ASP A 151 22.80 21.56 -11.41
CA ASP A 151 23.91 20.65 -11.75
C ASP A 151 23.71 19.94 -13.09
N PHE A 152 22.45 19.71 -13.51
CA PHE A 152 22.08 18.85 -14.63
C PHE A 152 20.90 19.41 -15.44
N GLN A 153 20.81 18.98 -16.71
CA GLN A 153 19.63 19.15 -17.54
C GLN A 153 18.77 17.88 -17.45
N ALA A 154 17.57 17.99 -16.88
CA ALA A 154 16.64 16.88 -16.79
C ALA A 154 16.31 16.29 -18.19
N HIS A 155 16.00 15.00 -18.22
CA HIS A 155 15.68 14.22 -19.44
C HIS A 155 16.85 14.03 -20.40
N ARG A 156 18.07 14.18 -19.92
CA ARG A 156 19.27 13.71 -20.59
C ARG A 156 19.77 12.46 -19.88
N ALA A 157 19.79 11.34 -20.59
CA ALA A 157 20.09 10.03 -20.00
C ALA A 157 21.44 9.94 -19.29
N ASP A 158 22.47 10.62 -19.84
CA ASP A 158 23.80 10.72 -19.23
C ASP A 158 23.77 11.46 -17.88
N GLN A 159 23.01 12.55 -17.81
CA GLN A 159 22.90 13.39 -16.62
C GLN A 159 21.91 12.81 -15.60
N ASP A 160 20.83 12.22 -16.05
CA ASP A 160 19.88 11.50 -15.19
C ASP A 160 20.53 10.28 -14.53
N ALA A 161 21.43 9.59 -15.25
CA ALA A 161 22.22 8.49 -14.70
C ALA A 161 23.20 8.98 -13.62
N GLU A 162 23.91 10.10 -13.84
CA GLU A 162 24.80 10.70 -12.85
C GLU A 162 24.03 11.19 -11.63
N ALA A 163 22.87 11.84 -11.83
CA ALA A 163 22.00 12.26 -10.74
C ALA A 163 21.49 11.06 -9.92
N THR A 164 21.10 9.97 -10.60
CA THR A 164 20.68 8.72 -9.94
C THR A 164 21.81 8.11 -9.11
N TYR A 165 23.04 8.10 -9.64
CA TYR A 165 24.21 7.63 -8.90
C TYR A 165 24.42 8.44 -7.61
N ARG A 166 24.32 9.77 -7.68
CA ARG A 166 24.45 10.63 -6.49
C ARG A 166 23.31 10.43 -5.48
N VAL A 167 22.10 10.17 -5.96
CA VAL A 167 20.98 9.79 -5.08
C VAL A 167 21.30 8.51 -4.34
N LEU A 168 21.74 7.45 -5.04
CA LEU A 168 22.10 6.18 -4.42
C LEU A 168 23.22 6.33 -3.38
N MET A 169 24.24 7.14 -3.67
CA MET A 169 25.29 7.42 -2.69
C MET A 169 24.74 8.15 -1.47
N GLY A 170 23.85 9.12 -1.68
CA GLY A 170 23.19 9.84 -0.57
C GLY A 170 22.26 8.96 0.25
N GLU A 171 21.59 7.96 -0.36
CA GLU A 171 20.82 6.94 0.35
C GLU A 171 21.73 6.10 1.26
N LEU A 172 22.87 5.62 0.74
CA LEU A 172 23.85 4.85 1.51
C LEU A 172 24.44 5.65 2.67
N ASP A 173 24.77 6.92 2.47
CA ASP A 173 25.29 7.77 3.53
C ASP A 173 24.23 8.05 4.61
N LYS A 174 23.00 8.35 4.21
CA LYS A 174 21.91 8.71 5.13
C LYS A 174 21.42 7.55 5.96
N TYR A 175 21.35 6.37 5.34
CA TYR A 175 20.78 5.15 5.95
C TYR A 175 21.87 4.12 6.32
N ALA A 176 23.13 4.54 6.37
CA ALA A 176 24.19 3.67 6.87
C ALA A 176 23.81 3.11 8.26
N PRO A 177 24.13 1.85 8.59
CA PRO A 177 23.77 1.25 9.87
C PRO A 177 24.22 2.08 11.09
N GLU A 178 25.32 2.79 10.97
CA GLU A 178 25.86 3.69 12.01
C GLU A 178 25.21 5.08 12.02
N ALA A 179 24.46 5.44 10.99
CA ALA A 179 23.86 6.78 10.84
C ALA A 179 22.38 6.82 11.24
N VAL A 180 21.72 5.67 11.44
CA VAL A 180 20.30 5.59 11.78
C VAL A 180 20.10 5.12 13.22
N GLU A 181 19.11 5.72 13.89
CA GLU A 181 18.70 5.31 15.24
C GLU A 181 17.86 4.02 15.23
N ASP A 182 17.00 3.86 14.23
CA ASP A 182 16.15 2.70 14.03
C ASP A 182 16.85 1.68 13.11
N PRO A 183 17.25 0.50 13.62
CA PRO A 183 17.86 -0.54 12.79
C PRO A 183 17.01 -1.01 11.61
N ALA A 184 15.67 -0.85 11.67
CA ALA A 184 14.77 -1.19 10.57
C ALA A 184 14.93 -0.23 9.37
N MET A 185 15.51 0.94 9.58
CA MET A 185 15.82 1.92 8.54
C MET A 185 17.24 1.77 7.97
N ALA A 186 18.06 0.86 8.51
CA ALA A 186 19.43 0.68 8.08
C ALA A 186 19.54 0.09 6.68
N LEU A 187 20.36 0.69 5.82
CA LEU A 187 20.67 0.23 4.48
C LEU A 187 22.16 -0.13 4.40
N ALA A 188 22.47 -1.42 4.33
CA ALA A 188 23.83 -1.86 4.17
C ALA A 188 24.36 -1.59 2.76
N ASN A 189 25.59 -1.14 2.64
CA ASN A 189 26.28 -1.00 1.35
C ASN A 189 26.71 -2.37 0.82
N ASP A 190 25.73 -3.16 0.38
CA ASP A 190 25.88 -4.49 -0.17
C ASP A 190 24.92 -4.66 -1.35
N MET A 191 25.40 -5.13 -2.49
CA MET A 191 24.61 -5.20 -3.72
C MET A 191 23.41 -6.15 -3.63
N ASP A 192 23.52 -7.24 -2.88
CA ASP A 192 22.40 -8.17 -2.68
C ASP A 192 21.33 -7.56 -1.77
N VAL A 193 21.74 -6.79 -0.78
CA VAL A 193 20.84 -6.01 0.09
C VAL A 193 20.13 -4.95 -0.75
N LEU A 194 20.86 -4.13 -1.49
CA LEU A 194 20.29 -3.07 -2.33
C LEU A 194 19.33 -3.63 -3.38
N ALA A 195 19.70 -4.74 -4.03
CA ALA A 195 18.84 -5.41 -4.99
C ALA A 195 17.56 -5.94 -4.35
N ARG A 196 17.63 -6.45 -3.12
CA ARG A 196 16.46 -6.92 -2.36
C ARG A 196 15.55 -5.77 -1.94
N GLU A 197 16.12 -4.70 -1.35
CA GLU A 197 15.37 -3.52 -0.90
C GLU A 197 14.71 -2.76 -2.05
N SER A 198 15.35 -2.70 -3.23
CA SER A 198 14.78 -2.05 -4.42
C SER A 198 13.69 -2.88 -5.12
N LYS A 199 13.44 -4.11 -4.66
CA LYS A 199 12.49 -5.02 -5.27
C LYS A 199 11.06 -4.67 -4.91
N GLN A 200 10.30 -4.10 -5.85
CA GLN A 200 8.89 -3.76 -5.63
C GLN A 200 7.95 -4.97 -5.72
N ASN A 201 8.28 -5.93 -6.59
CA ASN A 201 7.48 -7.13 -6.82
C ASN A 201 8.39 -8.33 -7.10
N ASP A 202 7.92 -9.51 -6.78
CA ASP A 202 8.59 -10.78 -7.09
C ASP A 202 8.32 -11.21 -8.55
N ASN A 203 8.72 -10.36 -9.49
CA ASN A 203 8.49 -10.60 -10.90
C ASN A 203 9.37 -11.74 -11.44
N VAL A 204 8.76 -12.62 -12.25
CA VAL A 204 9.45 -13.66 -13.02
C VAL A 204 9.91 -13.10 -14.37
N ASP A 205 9.13 -12.20 -14.97
CA ASP A 205 9.45 -11.45 -16.17
C ASP A 205 9.44 -9.94 -15.91
N PHE A 206 10.21 -9.16 -16.67
CA PHE A 206 10.36 -7.71 -16.41
C PHE A 206 9.06 -6.91 -16.52
N ALA A 207 8.09 -7.41 -17.31
CA ALA A 207 6.77 -6.77 -17.44
C ALA A 207 5.80 -7.11 -16.28
N GLY A 208 6.21 -8.00 -15.35
CA GLY A 208 5.37 -8.41 -14.22
C GLY A 208 4.11 -9.18 -14.63
N ARG A 209 4.12 -9.81 -15.80
CA ARG A 209 3.04 -10.67 -16.28
C ARG A 209 3.03 -12.02 -15.56
N MET A 210 4.20 -12.44 -15.09
CA MET A 210 4.36 -13.61 -14.23
C MET A 210 5.10 -13.18 -12.96
N VAL A 211 4.68 -13.70 -11.82
CA VAL A 211 5.27 -13.41 -10.51
C VAL A 211 5.55 -14.69 -9.75
N TRP A 212 6.51 -14.64 -8.84
CA TRP A 212 6.75 -15.72 -7.89
C TRP A 212 5.71 -15.70 -6.78
N GLN A 213 5.22 -16.87 -6.40
CA GLN A 213 4.33 -17.07 -5.28
C GLN A 213 4.82 -18.27 -4.46
N ASP A 214 4.76 -18.15 -3.12
CA ASP A 214 5.06 -19.26 -2.24
C ASP A 214 4.03 -20.37 -2.41
N MET A 215 4.53 -21.60 -2.51
CA MET A 215 3.68 -22.79 -2.57
C MET A 215 3.04 -23.01 -1.20
N LYS A 216 1.74 -23.32 -1.22
CA LYS A 216 0.98 -23.60 -0.02
C LYS A 216 0.43 -25.03 -0.03
N ASP A 217 0.38 -25.65 1.14
CA ASP A 217 -0.31 -26.92 1.32
C ASP A 217 -1.84 -26.73 1.37
N LYS A 218 -2.55 -27.83 1.59
CA LYS A 218 -4.04 -27.84 1.67
C LYS A 218 -4.58 -27.04 2.86
N ASP A 219 -3.76 -26.85 3.89
CA ASP A 219 -4.11 -26.16 5.12
C ASP A 219 -3.67 -24.68 5.07
N GLY A 220 -3.05 -24.23 3.94
CA GLY A 220 -2.62 -22.86 3.71
C GLY A 220 -1.22 -22.53 4.24
N ASN A 221 -0.47 -23.51 4.78
CA ASN A 221 0.88 -23.31 5.26
C ASN A 221 1.87 -23.25 4.10
N THR A 222 2.93 -22.44 4.24
CA THR A 222 3.99 -22.37 3.24
C THR A 222 4.81 -23.67 3.22
N ILE A 223 4.93 -24.26 2.03
CA ILE A 223 5.79 -25.44 1.80
C ILE A 223 7.24 -24.98 1.74
N THR A 224 8.11 -25.61 2.51
CA THR A 224 9.55 -25.29 2.54
C THR A 224 10.38 -26.42 1.92
N ASP A 225 11.60 -26.08 1.49
CA ASP A 225 12.64 -27.04 1.10
C ASP A 225 13.35 -27.64 2.34
N ALA A 226 14.32 -28.51 2.10
CA ALA A 226 15.11 -29.15 3.17
C ALA A 226 15.96 -28.16 3.97
N GLN A 227 16.19 -26.95 3.47
CA GLN A 227 16.93 -25.86 4.12
C GLN A 227 16.00 -24.86 4.84
N GLY A 228 14.67 -25.08 4.80
CA GLY A 228 13.67 -24.20 5.43
C GLY A 228 13.24 -23.01 4.58
N ASN A 229 13.71 -22.88 3.33
CA ASN A 229 13.29 -21.80 2.44
C ASN A 229 11.93 -22.12 1.81
N ALA A 230 11.08 -21.09 1.64
CA ALA A 230 9.81 -21.24 0.96
C ALA A 230 10.00 -21.76 -0.47
N ARG A 231 9.33 -22.87 -0.80
CA ARG A 231 9.24 -23.32 -2.19
C ARG A 231 8.33 -22.39 -2.97
N ARG A 232 8.74 -22.02 -4.18
CA ARG A 232 8.09 -20.99 -4.98
C ARG A 232 7.66 -21.53 -6.33
N GLN A 233 6.60 -20.96 -6.87
CA GLN A 233 6.04 -21.30 -8.17
C GLN A 233 5.75 -20.03 -8.97
N GLU A 234 5.82 -20.12 -10.29
CA GLU A 234 5.46 -19.03 -11.17
C GLU A 234 3.95 -19.01 -11.37
N VAL A 235 3.32 -17.84 -11.17
CA VAL A 235 1.89 -17.63 -11.41
C VAL A 235 1.65 -16.48 -12.38
N PHE A 236 0.60 -16.57 -13.18
CA PHE A 236 0.18 -15.45 -14.02
C PHE A 236 -0.36 -14.30 -13.14
N ASN A 237 0.06 -13.08 -13.45
CA ASN A 237 -0.39 -11.87 -12.74
C ASN A 237 -1.33 -11.00 -13.60
N PHE A 238 -1.93 -11.54 -14.66
CA PHE A 238 -2.82 -10.81 -15.55
C PHE A 238 -3.87 -11.70 -16.21
N GLY A 239 -4.87 -11.08 -16.81
CA GLY A 239 -5.88 -11.74 -17.63
C GLY A 239 -6.74 -12.76 -16.90
N LYS A 240 -7.36 -13.67 -17.67
CA LYS A 240 -8.30 -14.68 -17.15
C LYS A 240 -7.67 -15.69 -16.20
N TYR A 241 -6.35 -15.85 -16.25
CA TYR A 241 -5.61 -16.80 -15.41
C TYR A 241 -4.76 -16.11 -14.32
N LYS A 242 -5.10 -14.87 -13.96
CA LYS A 242 -4.42 -14.20 -12.85
C LYS A 242 -4.50 -15.03 -11.57
N GLY A 243 -3.34 -15.28 -10.94
CA GLY A 243 -3.21 -16.10 -9.72
C GLY A 243 -3.10 -17.61 -9.97
N TRP A 244 -3.18 -18.07 -11.23
CA TRP A 244 -3.02 -19.49 -11.58
C TRP A 244 -1.54 -19.81 -11.86
N VAL A 245 -1.13 -21.02 -11.48
CA VAL A 245 0.21 -21.54 -11.74
C VAL A 245 0.42 -21.64 -13.26
N VAL A 246 1.55 -21.13 -13.74
CA VAL A 246 1.83 -21.05 -15.18
C VAL A 246 1.83 -22.43 -15.83
N THR A 247 2.47 -23.42 -15.22
CA THR A 247 2.52 -24.80 -15.75
C THR A 247 1.15 -25.44 -15.83
N ASP A 248 0.30 -25.22 -14.83
CA ASP A 248 -1.07 -25.77 -14.81
C ASP A 248 -1.92 -25.20 -15.94
N VAL A 249 -1.77 -23.87 -16.19
CA VAL A 249 -2.46 -23.21 -17.30
C VAL A 249 -1.98 -23.77 -18.64
N LEU A 250 -0.66 -23.95 -18.82
CA LEU A 250 -0.11 -24.48 -20.07
C LEU A 250 -0.56 -25.91 -20.36
N HIS A 251 -0.81 -26.74 -19.33
CA HIS A 251 -1.38 -28.07 -19.47
C HIS A 251 -2.89 -28.03 -19.79
N ARG A 252 -3.62 -27.15 -19.11
CA ARG A 252 -5.10 -27.07 -19.23
C ARG A 252 -5.54 -26.34 -20.51
N ASP A 253 -4.81 -25.30 -20.91
CA ASP A 253 -5.10 -24.46 -22.07
C ASP A 253 -3.81 -24.18 -22.87
N PRO A 254 -3.32 -25.16 -23.67
CA PRO A 254 -2.12 -24.98 -24.47
C PRO A 254 -2.20 -23.79 -25.46
N HIS A 255 -3.41 -23.43 -25.91
CA HIS A 255 -3.64 -22.29 -26.81
C HIS A 255 -3.33 -20.95 -26.13
N TYR A 256 -3.34 -20.88 -24.80
CA TYR A 256 -2.95 -19.67 -24.09
C TYR A 256 -1.47 -19.30 -24.30
N PHE A 257 -0.60 -20.33 -24.43
CA PHE A 257 0.78 -20.12 -24.82
C PHE A 257 0.87 -19.49 -26.22
N GLU A 258 0.19 -20.06 -27.21
CA GLU A 258 0.18 -19.58 -28.58
C GLU A 258 -0.33 -18.12 -28.65
N TRP A 259 -1.39 -17.83 -27.87
CA TRP A 259 -1.95 -16.48 -27.79
C TRP A 259 -0.94 -15.47 -27.23
N ILE A 260 -0.19 -15.81 -26.18
CA ILE A 260 0.87 -14.93 -25.65
C ILE A 260 2.00 -14.78 -26.67
N MET A 261 2.42 -15.85 -27.31
CA MET A 261 3.51 -15.83 -28.29
C MET A 261 3.16 -14.99 -29.51
N GLY A 262 1.91 -15.04 -29.99
CA GLY A 262 1.41 -14.26 -31.12
C GLY A 262 0.93 -12.85 -30.74
N GLY A 263 0.69 -12.58 -29.48
CA GLY A 263 0.15 -11.32 -28.97
C GLY A 263 1.20 -10.22 -28.75
N ASP A 264 0.72 -9.05 -28.37
CA ASP A 264 1.55 -7.87 -28.04
C ASP A 264 2.11 -7.96 -26.60
N PHE A 265 3.07 -8.86 -26.43
CA PHE A 265 3.83 -9.05 -25.19
C PHE A 265 5.32 -8.80 -25.43
N THR A 266 6.03 -8.36 -24.38
CA THR A 266 7.48 -8.14 -24.47
C THR A 266 8.21 -9.43 -24.84
N LEU A 267 9.33 -9.31 -25.54
CA LEU A 267 10.18 -10.47 -25.87
C LEU A 267 10.65 -11.20 -24.62
N ASN A 268 10.93 -10.47 -23.53
CA ASN A 268 11.31 -11.06 -22.24
C ASN A 268 10.19 -11.95 -21.68
N THR A 269 8.92 -11.48 -21.67
CA THR A 269 7.77 -12.29 -21.24
C THR A 269 7.67 -13.59 -22.06
N LYS A 270 7.80 -13.49 -23.39
CA LYS A 270 7.77 -14.65 -24.30
C LYS A 270 8.94 -15.63 -24.05
N GLN A 271 10.14 -15.10 -23.84
CA GLN A 271 11.33 -15.92 -23.53
C GLN A 271 11.18 -16.64 -22.18
N VAL A 272 10.71 -15.93 -21.15
CA VAL A 272 10.47 -16.51 -19.82
C VAL A 272 9.44 -17.64 -19.91
N LEU A 273 8.30 -17.39 -20.56
CA LEU A 273 7.24 -18.38 -20.73
C LEU A 273 7.74 -19.62 -21.52
N THR A 274 8.52 -19.41 -22.56
CA THR A 274 9.15 -20.49 -23.33
C THR A 274 10.09 -21.32 -22.44
N ARG A 275 10.91 -20.66 -21.62
CA ARG A 275 11.84 -21.34 -20.69
C ARG A 275 11.08 -22.18 -19.66
N ILE A 276 9.97 -21.68 -19.11
CA ILE A 276 9.12 -22.42 -18.17
C ILE A 276 8.56 -23.66 -18.85
N ARG A 277 8.00 -23.54 -20.08
CA ARG A 277 7.46 -24.66 -20.85
C ARG A 277 8.52 -25.73 -21.17
N LEU A 278 9.73 -25.32 -21.57
CA LEU A 278 10.83 -26.24 -21.86
C LEU A 278 11.34 -26.96 -20.60
N ARG A 279 11.44 -26.26 -19.48
CA ARG A 279 11.81 -26.86 -18.19
C ARG A 279 10.81 -27.93 -17.78
N GLU A 280 9.53 -27.67 -17.90
CA GLU A 280 8.46 -28.62 -17.58
C GLU A 280 8.49 -29.84 -18.48
N ALA A 281 8.64 -29.65 -19.80
CA ALA A 281 8.77 -30.75 -20.75
C ALA A 281 9.97 -31.66 -20.42
N LYS A 282 11.12 -31.08 -20.05
CA LYS A 282 12.30 -31.83 -19.62
C LYS A 282 12.07 -32.63 -18.33
N LEU A 283 11.38 -32.09 -17.36
CA LEU A 283 11.03 -32.81 -16.13
C LEU A 283 10.13 -34.01 -16.41
N ASN A 284 9.14 -33.83 -17.26
CA ASN A 284 8.21 -34.89 -17.67
C ASN A 284 8.93 -36.03 -18.45
N MET A 285 9.88 -35.68 -19.33
CA MET A 285 10.70 -36.66 -20.00
C MET A 285 11.58 -37.48 -19.05
N ASN A 286 12.22 -36.82 -18.09
CA ASN A 286 13.06 -37.49 -17.10
C ASN A 286 12.22 -38.40 -16.16
N ALA A 287 11.03 -38.00 -15.78
CA ALA A 287 10.11 -38.82 -15.00
C ALA A 287 9.66 -40.08 -15.76
N ALA A 288 9.39 -39.97 -17.08
CA ALA A 288 9.03 -41.10 -17.95
C ALA A 288 10.16 -42.11 -18.10
N VAL A 289 11.41 -41.66 -18.17
CA VAL A 289 12.61 -42.54 -18.30
C VAL A 289 12.95 -43.22 -16.96
N GLY A 290 12.70 -42.52 -15.81
CA GLY A 290 12.92 -43.07 -14.48
C GLY A 290 11.94 -44.16 -14.04
N THR A 291 10.77 -44.26 -14.68
CA THR A 291 9.75 -45.28 -14.40
C THR A 291 9.94 -46.57 -15.20
N GLN A 292 10.93 -46.63 -16.07
CA GLN A 292 11.26 -47.83 -16.88
C GLN A 292 12.50 -48.61 -16.36
N LYS A 293 12.97 -48.31 -15.17
CA LYS A 293 13.96 -49.08 -14.44
C LYS A 293 13.32 -49.57 -13.12
#